data_0a35570914f84d735f414ae947240b0f
#
_entry.id   0a35570914f84d735f414ae947240b0f
#
_cell.length_a   1.000
_cell.length_b   1.000
_cell.length_c   1.000
_cell.angle_alpha   90.00
_cell.angle_beta   90.00
_cell.angle_gamma   90.00
#
_symmetry.space_group_name_H-M   'P 1'
#
loop_
_entity.id
_entity.type
_entity.pdbx_description
1 polymer ?
#
loop_
_entity_poly.entity_id
_entity_poly.type
_entity_poly.pdbx_seq_one_letter_code
_entity_poly.pdbx_strand_id
1 'polypeptide(L)'
;MNELAEGYDVIGDVHGCATQLEVLLNKLGYRASATSAAYEHPCRQAIFVGDLIDRGDEQLRVLEVVKAMVDAGSARIVMGNHEFNALAYDTERPAGSGKYLRPHDDPDDRRAAKNTKQHAAFLEQVRRDDRRRYLEWFADDSAVAGSRRGARRAACWHDDSIKLVENRCGSSAPFAELRHLAAASTKGAELYDAVETLLKGPEISLVDRGQPEYHDKDGHPRGSARVQWWNGEARTLRDIAEMGGKFTTATGEPYPPLPELELSDGDQSYVYTAHVPVFYGHYWRQGSPKHRHDWTNYTACVDFSAVKGGKLTAYRWSGESTIDPKHYVTAE
;
A
#
# COMPACT_ATOMS: atom_id res chain seq x y z
N MET A 1 -0.97 26.54 -16.96
CA MET A 1 -1.99 26.47 -15.90
C MET A 1 -2.62 25.10 -16.03
N ASN A 2 -2.30 24.16 -15.13
CA ASN A 2 -3.01 22.88 -15.15
C ASN A 2 -4.46 23.16 -14.77
N GLU A 3 -5.37 23.07 -15.74
CA GLU A 3 -6.81 23.01 -15.45
C GLU A 3 -7.01 21.92 -14.39
N LEU A 4 -7.77 22.27 -13.37
CA LEU A 4 -8.03 21.35 -12.25
C LEU A 4 -8.75 20.12 -12.82
N ALA A 5 -8.17 18.92 -12.64
CA ALA A 5 -8.79 17.67 -13.09
C ALA A 5 -10.25 17.58 -12.63
N GLU A 6 -11.15 17.17 -13.51
CA GLU A 6 -12.57 16.98 -13.20
C GLU A 6 -12.81 15.77 -12.28
N GLY A 7 -11.87 14.83 -12.27
CA GLY A 7 -11.91 13.63 -11.44
C GLY A 7 -10.59 12.90 -11.40
N TYR A 8 -10.57 11.84 -10.59
CA TYR A 8 -9.40 10.99 -10.40
C TYR A 8 -9.72 9.53 -10.74
N ASP A 9 -8.73 8.82 -11.30
CA ASP A 9 -8.76 7.37 -11.42
C ASP A 9 -7.73 6.80 -10.45
N VAL A 10 -8.21 6.19 -9.35
CA VAL A 10 -7.35 5.66 -8.28
C VAL A 10 -7.00 4.22 -8.60
N ILE A 11 -5.72 3.96 -8.88
CA ILE A 11 -5.20 2.69 -9.38
C ILE A 11 -4.52 1.94 -8.24
N GLY A 12 -4.85 0.66 -8.10
CA GLY A 12 -4.30 -0.24 -7.07
C GLY A 12 -2.89 -0.73 -7.36
N ASP A 13 -2.45 -1.67 -6.53
CA ASP A 13 -1.10 -2.23 -6.49
C ASP A 13 -0.72 -2.83 -7.86
N VAL A 14 0.33 -2.28 -8.48
CA VAL A 14 0.75 -2.65 -9.86
C VAL A 14 1.76 -3.79 -9.86
N HIS A 15 2.71 -3.78 -8.93
CA HIS A 15 3.70 -4.84 -8.75
C HIS A 15 4.35 -5.33 -10.05
N GLY A 16 4.87 -4.43 -10.88
CA GLY A 16 5.55 -4.80 -12.11
C GLY A 16 4.65 -5.41 -13.20
N CYS A 17 3.35 -5.17 -13.20
CA CYS A 17 2.41 -5.64 -14.22
C CYS A 17 2.11 -4.54 -15.26
N ALA A 18 3.10 -4.16 -16.08
CA ALA A 18 2.98 -3.05 -17.04
C ALA A 18 1.92 -3.33 -18.11
N THR A 19 1.86 -4.55 -18.62
CA THR A 19 0.84 -4.94 -19.61
C THR A 19 -0.58 -4.71 -19.10
N GLN A 20 -0.89 -5.11 -17.85
CA GLN A 20 -2.20 -4.84 -17.26
C GLN A 20 -2.41 -3.34 -17.01
N LEU A 21 -1.36 -2.61 -16.61
CA LEU A 21 -1.43 -1.17 -16.40
C LEU A 21 -1.80 -0.43 -17.68
N GLU A 22 -1.14 -0.74 -18.79
CA GLU A 22 -1.42 -0.10 -20.08
C GLU A 22 -2.82 -0.41 -20.60
N VAL A 23 -3.30 -1.66 -20.42
CA VAL A 23 -4.68 -2.04 -20.71
C VAL A 23 -5.66 -1.23 -19.87
N LEU A 24 -5.43 -1.12 -18.56
CA LEU A 24 -6.28 -0.36 -17.66
C LEU A 24 -6.32 1.13 -18.01
N LEU A 25 -5.16 1.74 -18.25
CA LEU A 25 -5.05 3.14 -18.64
C LEU A 25 -5.83 3.43 -19.94
N ASN A 26 -5.68 2.57 -20.94
CA ASN A 26 -6.44 2.69 -22.20
C ASN A 26 -7.95 2.57 -21.97
N LYS A 27 -8.39 1.63 -21.12
CA LYS A 27 -9.81 1.43 -20.76
C LYS A 27 -10.37 2.64 -20.00
N LEU A 28 -9.56 3.27 -19.16
CA LEU A 28 -9.89 4.50 -18.44
C LEU A 28 -9.90 5.75 -19.37
N GLY A 29 -9.46 5.63 -20.61
CA GLY A 29 -9.47 6.72 -21.60
C GLY A 29 -8.16 7.51 -21.67
N TYR A 30 -7.12 7.11 -20.93
CA TYR A 30 -5.79 7.67 -21.14
C TYR A 30 -5.22 7.24 -22.48
N ARG A 31 -4.39 8.09 -23.08
CA ARG A 31 -3.72 7.81 -24.35
C ARG A 31 -2.22 8.01 -24.20
N ALA A 32 -1.46 7.11 -24.81
CA ALA A 32 0.00 7.19 -24.82
C ALA A 32 0.44 8.50 -25.49
N SER A 33 1.38 9.18 -24.85
CA SER A 33 2.04 10.35 -25.42
C SER A 33 2.87 9.94 -26.64
N ALA A 34 2.93 10.81 -27.66
CA ALA A 34 3.77 10.58 -28.85
C ALA A 34 5.27 10.78 -28.55
N THR A 35 5.62 11.46 -27.47
CA THR A 35 6.98 11.94 -27.18
C THR A 35 7.60 11.37 -25.89
N SER A 36 6.82 10.65 -25.09
CA SER A 36 7.27 10.09 -23.82
C SER A 36 6.54 8.78 -23.50
N ALA A 37 6.95 8.10 -22.42
CA ALA A 37 6.25 6.93 -21.90
C ALA A 37 4.94 7.27 -21.16
N ALA A 38 4.58 8.55 -21.02
CA ALA A 38 3.40 9.00 -20.31
C ALA A 38 2.10 8.61 -20.99
N TYR A 39 1.09 8.37 -20.18
CA TYR A 39 -0.31 8.29 -20.61
C TYR A 39 -1.05 9.52 -20.06
N GLU A 40 -1.84 10.16 -20.90
CA GLU A 40 -2.52 11.41 -20.59
C GLU A 40 -4.03 11.30 -20.80
N HIS A 41 -4.81 11.99 -19.99
CA HIS A 41 -6.26 12.09 -20.11
C HIS A 41 -6.67 13.59 -20.18
N PRO A 42 -7.61 14.00 -21.03
CA PRO A 42 -7.93 15.42 -21.22
C PRO A 42 -8.44 16.13 -19.98
N CYS A 43 -9.11 15.43 -19.06
CA CYS A 43 -9.75 16.05 -17.90
C CYS A 43 -9.61 15.23 -16.61
N ARG A 44 -8.84 14.15 -16.56
CA ARG A 44 -8.67 13.31 -15.36
C ARG A 44 -7.19 13.14 -15.03
N GLN A 45 -6.92 12.78 -13.77
CA GLN A 45 -5.58 12.48 -13.29
C GLN A 45 -5.59 11.10 -12.62
N ALA A 46 -4.59 10.28 -12.94
CA ALA A 46 -4.39 9.00 -12.25
C ALA A 46 -3.76 9.21 -10.87
N ILE A 47 -4.08 8.31 -9.93
CA ILE A 47 -3.45 8.27 -8.61
C ILE A 47 -3.12 6.82 -8.30
N PHE A 48 -1.83 6.53 -8.15
CA PHE A 48 -1.36 5.22 -7.74
C PHE A 48 -1.27 5.14 -6.21
N VAL A 49 -1.84 4.10 -5.63
CA VAL A 49 -1.86 3.92 -4.16
C VAL A 49 -0.58 3.28 -3.61
N GLY A 50 0.45 3.14 -4.43
CA GLY A 50 1.75 2.53 -4.09
C GLY A 50 1.88 1.12 -4.63
N ASP A 51 2.89 0.41 -4.12
CA ASP A 51 3.25 -0.96 -4.49
C ASP A 51 3.39 -1.14 -6.02
N LEU A 52 4.19 -0.24 -6.63
CA LEU A 52 4.51 -0.27 -8.06
C LEU A 52 5.50 -1.38 -8.39
N ILE A 53 6.44 -1.63 -7.46
CA ILE A 53 7.59 -2.53 -7.64
C ILE A 53 7.39 -3.90 -6.99
N ASP A 54 8.38 -4.77 -7.23
CA ASP A 54 8.48 -6.16 -6.77
C ASP A 54 7.51 -7.13 -7.47
N ARG A 55 7.86 -8.42 -7.43
CA ARG A 55 7.04 -9.57 -7.83
C ARG A 55 6.90 -9.80 -9.33
N GLY A 56 6.33 -8.85 -10.08
CA GLY A 56 6.04 -9.01 -11.51
C GLY A 56 7.27 -8.84 -12.40
N ASP A 57 7.10 -9.18 -13.67
CA ASP A 57 8.21 -9.34 -14.61
C ASP A 57 8.47 -8.09 -15.48
N GLU A 58 7.72 -6.99 -15.27
CA GLU A 58 7.79 -5.78 -16.11
C GLU A 58 8.12 -4.54 -15.26
N GLN A 59 9.07 -4.65 -14.32
CA GLN A 59 9.39 -3.62 -13.32
C GLN A 59 9.78 -2.28 -13.96
N LEU A 60 10.76 -2.32 -14.86
CA LEU A 60 11.28 -1.10 -15.49
C LEU A 60 10.18 -0.38 -16.29
N ARG A 61 9.35 -1.13 -17.00
CA ARG A 61 8.28 -0.54 -17.82
C ARG A 61 7.20 0.15 -16.95
N VAL A 62 6.82 -0.43 -15.81
CA VAL A 62 5.91 0.23 -14.85
C VAL A 62 6.51 1.54 -14.38
N LEU A 63 7.78 1.53 -13.97
CA LEU A 63 8.47 2.72 -13.47
C LEU A 63 8.59 3.82 -14.53
N GLU A 64 8.92 3.45 -15.77
CA GLU A 64 8.98 4.39 -16.90
C GLU A 64 7.62 5.08 -17.16
N VAL A 65 6.55 4.29 -17.22
CA VAL A 65 5.19 4.80 -17.46
C VAL A 65 4.75 5.70 -16.32
N VAL A 66 4.80 5.20 -15.07
CA VAL A 66 4.27 5.95 -13.93
C VAL A 66 5.07 7.22 -13.68
N LYS A 67 6.42 7.14 -13.74
CA LYS A 67 7.26 8.34 -13.57
C LYS A 67 6.99 9.36 -14.66
N ALA A 68 6.91 8.94 -15.92
CA ALA A 68 6.60 9.85 -17.02
C ALA A 68 5.22 10.51 -16.85
N MET A 69 4.22 9.76 -16.36
CA MET A 69 2.90 10.33 -16.06
C MET A 69 2.95 11.34 -14.91
N VAL A 70 3.76 11.09 -13.86
CA VAL A 70 3.96 12.04 -12.76
C VAL A 70 4.68 13.30 -13.25
N ASP A 71 5.76 13.15 -14.01
CA ASP A 71 6.53 14.26 -14.59
C ASP A 71 5.66 15.13 -15.52
N ALA A 72 4.74 14.52 -16.27
CA ALA A 72 3.77 15.21 -17.13
C ALA A 72 2.59 15.82 -16.36
N GLY A 73 2.47 15.55 -15.04
CA GLY A 73 1.35 16.01 -14.23
C GLY A 73 0.04 15.25 -14.46
N SER A 74 0.06 14.16 -15.26
CA SER A 74 -1.10 13.31 -15.53
C SER A 74 -1.33 12.24 -14.45
N ALA A 75 -0.36 12.03 -13.55
CA ALA A 75 -0.51 11.14 -12.40
C ALA A 75 0.09 11.72 -11.12
N ARG A 76 -0.20 11.01 -10.01
CA ARG A 76 0.42 11.15 -8.68
C ARG A 76 0.63 9.78 -8.09
N ILE A 77 1.57 9.69 -7.16
CA ILE A 77 1.82 8.47 -6.38
C ILE A 77 1.62 8.72 -4.88
N VAL A 78 1.19 7.66 -4.19
CA VAL A 78 1.30 7.53 -2.74
C VAL A 78 2.30 6.40 -2.51
N MET A 79 3.17 6.53 -1.53
CA MET A 79 4.17 5.51 -1.22
C MET A 79 3.50 4.24 -0.70
N GLY A 80 3.80 3.10 -1.30
CA GLY A 80 3.46 1.80 -0.78
C GLY A 80 4.55 1.25 0.15
N ASN A 81 4.26 0.14 0.80
CA ASN A 81 5.27 -0.50 1.66
C ASN A 81 6.44 -1.10 0.86
N HIS A 82 6.24 -1.41 -0.41
CA HIS A 82 7.31 -1.93 -1.26
C HIS A 82 8.33 -0.85 -1.62
N GLU A 83 7.91 0.35 -1.96
CA GLU A 83 8.78 1.51 -2.20
C GLU A 83 9.54 1.88 -0.92
N PHE A 84 8.85 2.00 0.23
CA PHE A 84 9.48 2.28 1.52
C PHE A 84 10.53 1.23 1.89
N ASN A 85 10.20 -0.05 1.73
CA ASN A 85 11.12 -1.14 1.99
C ASN A 85 12.35 -1.12 1.07
N ALA A 86 12.19 -0.75 -0.21
CA ALA A 86 13.29 -0.62 -1.16
C ALA A 86 14.23 0.55 -0.79
N LEU A 87 13.68 1.68 -0.34
CA LEU A 87 14.48 2.79 0.21
C LEU A 87 15.31 2.32 1.41
N ALA A 88 14.70 1.64 2.37
CA ALA A 88 15.39 1.11 3.55
C ALA A 88 16.42 0.01 3.19
N TYR A 89 16.14 -0.77 2.14
CA TYR A 89 17.02 -1.82 1.63
C TYR A 89 18.31 -1.24 1.01
N ASP A 90 18.21 -0.13 0.27
CA ASP A 90 19.37 0.51 -0.40
C ASP A 90 20.10 1.51 0.51
N THR A 91 19.60 1.79 1.71
CA THR A 91 20.14 2.80 2.63
C THR A 91 21.04 2.19 3.69
N GLU A 92 22.36 2.47 3.62
CA GLU A 92 23.31 2.08 4.65
C GLU A 92 23.22 2.96 5.90
N ARG A 93 23.38 2.33 7.07
CA ARG A 93 23.47 3.05 8.33
C ARG A 93 24.33 2.31 9.38
N PRO A 94 25.43 2.96 9.86
CA PRO A 94 26.01 4.21 9.33
C PRO A 94 26.56 4.04 7.90
N ALA A 95 26.70 5.14 7.18
CA ALA A 95 27.23 5.13 5.83
C ALA A 95 28.59 4.44 5.75
N GLY A 96 28.81 3.59 4.74
CA GLY A 96 30.04 2.81 4.55
C GLY A 96 30.20 1.63 5.50
N SER A 97 29.18 1.29 6.29
CA SER A 97 29.25 0.19 7.27
C SER A 97 28.94 -1.19 6.67
N GLY A 98 28.35 -1.26 5.49
CA GLY A 98 27.78 -2.48 4.93
C GLY A 98 26.52 -2.96 5.67
N LYS A 99 25.99 -2.17 6.61
CA LYS A 99 24.73 -2.46 7.32
C LYS A 99 23.63 -1.56 6.81
N TYR A 100 22.49 -2.14 6.49
CA TYR A 100 21.35 -1.45 5.87
C TYR A 100 20.19 -1.29 6.85
N LEU A 101 19.37 -0.26 6.64
CA LEU A 101 18.15 -0.04 7.45
C LEU A 101 17.19 -1.24 7.36
N ARG A 102 17.10 -1.86 6.18
CA ARG A 102 16.44 -3.15 5.97
C ARG A 102 17.51 -4.22 5.70
N PRO A 103 17.82 -5.07 6.69
CA PRO A 103 18.92 -6.03 6.60
C PRO A 103 18.81 -6.95 5.38
N HIS A 104 19.91 -7.11 4.66
CA HIS A 104 20.10 -8.08 3.58
C HIS A 104 21.60 -8.42 3.55
N ASP A 105 21.95 -9.51 2.88
CA ASP A 105 23.32 -10.03 2.80
C ASP A 105 23.99 -10.24 4.18
N ASP A 106 23.19 -10.39 5.24
CA ASP A 106 23.63 -10.67 6.59
C ASP A 106 23.22 -12.11 6.96
N PRO A 107 24.16 -13.06 7.05
CA PRO A 107 23.85 -14.46 7.36
C PRO A 107 23.31 -14.65 8.77
N ASP A 108 23.58 -13.72 9.69
CA ASP A 108 23.14 -13.78 11.07
C ASP A 108 21.73 -13.18 11.27
N ASP A 109 21.22 -12.39 10.29
CA ASP A 109 19.87 -11.84 10.35
C ASP A 109 18.88 -12.75 9.59
N ARG A 110 17.98 -13.43 10.34
CA ARG A 110 16.95 -14.31 9.78
C ARG A 110 16.03 -13.62 8.77
N ARG A 111 15.99 -12.27 8.75
CA ARG A 111 15.17 -11.47 7.84
C ARG A 111 15.85 -11.23 6.51
N ALA A 112 17.18 -11.32 6.44
CA ALA A 112 17.97 -10.94 5.27
C ALA A 112 17.52 -11.68 4.00
N ALA A 113 17.49 -13.01 4.03
CA ALA A 113 17.04 -13.80 2.89
C ALA A 113 15.60 -13.48 2.43
N LYS A 114 14.69 -13.23 3.38
CA LYS A 114 13.31 -12.84 3.09
C LYS A 114 13.24 -11.47 2.44
N ASN A 115 14.03 -10.52 2.93
CA ASN A 115 14.08 -9.17 2.39
C ASN A 115 14.64 -9.15 0.97
N THR A 116 15.74 -9.87 0.71
CA THR A 116 16.32 -10.02 -0.64
C THR A 116 15.32 -10.69 -1.60
N LYS A 117 14.66 -11.76 -1.17
CA LYS A 117 13.62 -12.43 -1.96
C LYS A 117 12.44 -11.50 -2.29
N GLN A 118 12.05 -10.62 -1.38
CA GLN A 118 10.98 -9.66 -1.62
C GLN A 118 11.31 -8.75 -2.80
N HIS A 119 12.53 -8.23 -2.87
CA HIS A 119 12.98 -7.28 -3.88
C HIS A 119 13.64 -7.93 -5.11
N ALA A 120 13.65 -9.26 -5.21
CA ALA A 120 14.38 -9.99 -6.25
C ALA A 120 14.05 -9.50 -7.68
N ALA A 121 12.78 -9.39 -8.03
CA ALA A 121 12.35 -8.95 -9.35
C ALA A 121 12.78 -7.50 -9.65
N PHE A 122 12.64 -6.61 -8.68
CA PHE A 122 13.08 -5.21 -8.81
C PHE A 122 14.61 -5.10 -8.97
N LEU A 123 15.37 -5.84 -8.15
CA LEU A 123 16.83 -5.85 -8.17
C LEU A 123 17.40 -6.43 -9.47
N GLU A 124 16.74 -7.45 -10.03
CA GLU A 124 17.15 -8.12 -11.27
C GLU A 124 16.85 -7.27 -12.52
N GLN A 125 15.67 -6.68 -12.59
CA GLN A 125 15.19 -6.00 -13.79
C GLN A 125 15.59 -4.53 -13.85
N VAL A 126 15.82 -3.87 -12.71
CA VAL A 126 16.19 -2.45 -12.67
C VAL A 126 17.67 -2.31 -12.33
N ARG A 127 18.47 -1.85 -13.32
CA ARG A 127 19.92 -1.68 -13.18
C ARG A 127 20.24 -0.70 -12.06
N ARG A 128 21.43 -0.84 -11.45
CA ARG A 128 21.83 -0.07 -10.25
C ARG A 128 21.69 1.46 -10.43
N ASP A 129 22.09 2.00 -11.58
CA ASP A 129 22.03 3.44 -11.82
C ASP A 129 20.58 3.92 -12.00
N ASP A 130 19.75 3.16 -12.75
CA ASP A 130 18.32 3.44 -12.89
C ASP A 130 17.61 3.27 -11.54
N ARG A 131 17.96 2.24 -10.76
CA ARG A 131 17.40 1.97 -9.44
C ARG A 131 17.60 3.15 -8.51
N ARG A 132 18.83 3.73 -8.45
CA ARG A 132 19.11 4.93 -7.64
C ARG A 132 18.18 6.08 -8.01
N ARG A 133 18.02 6.37 -9.30
CA ARG A 133 17.10 7.42 -9.79
C ARG A 133 15.65 7.21 -9.36
N TYR A 134 15.16 5.95 -9.39
CA TYR A 134 13.80 5.65 -8.96
C TYR A 134 13.63 5.70 -7.44
N LEU A 135 14.63 5.27 -6.68
CA LEU A 135 14.62 5.40 -5.22
C LEU A 135 14.64 6.87 -4.78
N GLU A 136 15.48 7.70 -5.38
CA GLU A 136 15.47 9.16 -5.16
C GLU A 136 14.08 9.75 -5.49
N TRP A 137 13.50 9.36 -6.61
CA TRP A 137 12.14 9.78 -6.98
C TRP A 137 11.09 9.34 -5.96
N PHE A 138 11.14 8.13 -5.45
CA PHE A 138 10.21 7.68 -4.39
C PHE A 138 10.36 8.51 -3.13
N ALA A 139 11.58 8.82 -2.72
CA ALA A 139 11.84 9.62 -1.53
C ALA A 139 11.32 11.06 -1.66
N ASP A 140 11.43 11.66 -2.85
CA ASP A 140 11.16 13.08 -3.10
C ASP A 140 9.68 13.34 -3.47
N ASP A 141 9.06 12.44 -4.24
CA ASP A 141 7.74 12.70 -4.85
C ASP A 141 6.58 11.90 -4.23
N SER A 142 6.87 10.95 -3.32
CA SER A 142 5.82 10.12 -2.72
C SER A 142 5.38 10.64 -1.36
N ALA A 143 4.09 10.87 -1.20
CA ALA A 143 3.47 11.06 0.10
C ALA A 143 3.09 9.70 0.72
N VAL A 144 3.10 9.57 2.05
CA VAL A 144 2.64 8.35 2.76
C VAL A 144 1.12 8.24 2.74
N ALA A 145 0.44 9.37 2.75
CA ALA A 145 -1.00 9.48 2.57
C ALA A 145 -1.33 10.77 1.83
N GLY A 146 -2.45 10.82 1.14
CA GLY A 146 -2.82 12.01 0.39
C GLY A 146 -4.32 12.31 0.48
N SER A 147 -4.67 13.59 0.53
CA SER A 147 -6.05 14.07 0.43
C SER A 147 -6.15 15.18 -0.60
N ARG A 148 -7.13 15.09 -1.50
CA ARG A 148 -7.48 16.18 -2.42
C ARG A 148 -8.96 16.16 -2.75
N ARG A 149 -9.57 17.35 -2.81
CA ARG A 149 -10.98 17.54 -3.18
C ARG A 149 -11.94 16.57 -2.49
N GLY A 150 -11.64 16.16 -1.22
CA GLY A 150 -12.51 15.26 -0.47
C GLY A 150 -12.30 13.76 -0.72
N ALA A 151 -11.29 13.33 -1.49
CA ALA A 151 -10.88 11.93 -1.56
C ALA A 151 -9.57 11.70 -0.81
N ARG A 152 -9.52 10.65 0.00
CA ARG A 152 -8.36 10.22 0.80
C ARG A 152 -7.79 8.94 0.21
N ARG A 153 -6.48 8.69 0.39
CA ARG A 153 -5.78 7.51 -0.16
C ARG A 153 -4.53 7.17 0.63
N ALA A 154 -4.42 5.90 0.98
CA ALA A 154 -3.28 5.27 1.64
C ALA A 154 -3.56 3.76 1.69
N ALA A 155 -2.63 2.91 2.19
CA ALA A 155 -3.00 1.53 2.55
C ALA A 155 -3.92 1.50 3.78
N CYS A 156 -3.78 2.47 4.68
CA CYS A 156 -4.70 2.72 5.79
C CYS A 156 -4.83 4.22 6.04
N TRP A 157 -6.01 4.70 6.34
CA TRP A 157 -6.22 6.09 6.76
C TRP A 157 -6.36 6.15 8.28
N HIS A 158 -5.34 6.66 8.95
CA HIS A 158 -5.32 6.87 10.39
C HIS A 158 -4.83 8.29 10.69
N ASP A 159 -5.74 9.17 11.13
CA ASP A 159 -5.49 10.61 11.25
C ASP A 159 -4.32 10.94 12.19
N ASP A 160 -4.16 10.20 13.30
CA ASP A 160 -3.08 10.47 14.26
C ASP A 160 -1.71 10.02 13.73
N SER A 161 -1.64 8.90 13.00
CA SER A 161 -0.41 8.49 12.31
C SER A 161 -0.03 9.49 11.21
N ILE A 162 -1.01 10.01 10.47
CA ILE A 162 -0.76 11.04 9.44
C ILE A 162 -0.19 12.30 10.11
N LYS A 163 -0.84 12.81 11.15
CA LYS A 163 -0.36 13.98 11.90
C LYS A 163 1.04 13.77 12.46
N LEU A 164 1.33 12.58 12.99
CA LEU A 164 2.67 12.28 13.51
C LEU A 164 3.74 12.35 12.41
N VAL A 165 3.49 11.75 11.25
CA VAL A 165 4.40 11.81 10.10
C VAL A 165 4.56 13.25 9.62
N GLU A 166 3.47 14.00 9.44
CA GLU A 166 3.51 15.39 8.99
C GLU A 166 4.27 16.29 9.96
N ASN A 167 4.06 16.13 11.27
CA ASN A 167 4.74 16.93 12.30
C ASN A 167 6.25 16.61 12.40
N ARG A 168 6.65 15.36 12.15
CA ARG A 168 8.06 14.92 12.28
C ARG A 168 8.86 15.08 11.00
N CYS A 169 8.23 14.87 9.84
CA CYS A 169 8.89 14.72 8.55
C CYS A 169 8.40 15.73 7.49
N GLY A 170 7.31 16.45 7.76
CA GLY A 170 6.62 17.25 6.75
C GLY A 170 5.58 16.44 5.97
N SER A 171 4.75 17.15 5.21
CA SER A 171 3.64 16.57 4.45
C SER A 171 4.03 16.10 3.05
N SER A 172 5.16 16.58 2.53
CA SER A 172 5.73 16.16 1.23
C SER A 172 7.12 15.61 1.44
N ALA A 173 7.49 14.58 0.68
CA ALA A 173 8.81 13.95 0.75
C ALA A 173 9.27 13.55 2.18
N PRO A 174 8.45 12.83 2.97
CA PRO A 174 8.74 12.60 4.39
C PRO A 174 10.03 11.81 4.63
N PHE A 175 10.51 11.05 3.64
CA PHE A 175 11.70 10.20 3.74
C PHE A 175 12.87 10.64 2.87
N ALA A 176 12.85 11.85 2.32
CA ALA A 176 14.00 12.45 1.64
C ALA A 176 15.18 12.65 2.60
N GLU A 177 14.92 12.88 3.89
CA GLU A 177 15.95 12.98 4.90
C GLU A 177 16.26 11.61 5.54
N LEU A 178 17.53 11.20 5.51
CA LEU A 178 18.00 9.93 6.08
C LEU A 178 17.55 9.71 7.54
N ARG A 179 17.52 10.77 8.35
CA ARG A 179 17.11 10.67 9.76
C ARG A 179 15.65 10.21 9.91
N HIS A 180 14.76 10.66 9.02
CA HIS A 180 13.33 10.28 9.03
C HIS A 180 13.15 8.85 8.56
N LEU A 181 13.78 8.48 7.43
CA LEU A 181 13.77 7.11 6.93
C LEU A 181 14.32 6.12 7.98
N ALA A 182 15.40 6.50 8.66
CA ALA A 182 16.00 5.67 9.70
C ALA A 182 15.08 5.51 10.93
N ALA A 183 14.45 6.59 11.39
CA ALA A 183 13.52 6.53 12.51
C ALA A 183 12.27 5.68 12.14
N ALA A 184 11.74 5.86 10.93
CA ALA A 184 10.62 5.08 10.40
C ALA A 184 10.97 3.59 10.14
N SER A 185 12.26 3.25 10.04
CA SER A 185 12.75 1.87 9.89
C SER A 185 13.16 1.21 11.22
N THR A 186 13.14 1.95 12.33
CA THR A 186 13.58 1.46 13.64
C THR A 186 12.39 0.98 14.47
N LYS A 187 12.22 -0.34 14.58
CA LYS A 187 11.13 -0.96 15.36
C LYS A 187 11.09 -0.42 16.81
N GLY A 188 9.89 -0.05 17.27
CA GLY A 188 9.65 0.54 18.58
C GLY A 188 9.78 2.06 18.65
N ALA A 189 10.10 2.72 17.54
CA ALA A 189 9.99 4.17 17.44
C ALA A 189 8.56 4.56 17.05
N GLU A 190 8.02 5.64 17.61
CA GLU A 190 6.66 6.14 17.29
C GLU A 190 6.47 6.35 15.77
N LEU A 191 7.51 6.85 15.08
CA LEU A 191 7.44 7.06 13.64
C LEU A 191 7.38 5.73 12.87
N TYR A 192 8.06 4.67 13.36
CA TYR A 192 7.96 3.34 12.79
C TYR A 192 6.52 2.82 12.87
N ASP A 193 5.91 2.89 14.05
CA ASP A 193 4.55 2.37 14.25
C ASP A 193 3.51 3.15 13.42
N ALA A 194 3.67 4.47 13.31
CA ALA A 194 2.82 5.30 12.46
C ALA A 194 2.97 4.94 10.97
N VAL A 195 4.19 4.77 10.48
CA VAL A 195 4.46 4.42 9.07
C VAL A 195 4.00 2.99 8.75
N GLU A 196 4.24 2.01 9.64
CA GLU A 196 3.70 0.65 9.47
C GLU A 196 2.16 0.66 9.39
N THR A 197 1.50 1.45 10.24
CA THR A 197 0.03 1.62 10.21
C THR A 197 -0.43 2.19 8.87
N LEU A 198 0.21 3.24 8.36
CA LEU A 198 -0.20 3.91 7.12
C LEU A 198 0.10 3.07 5.87
N LEU A 199 1.21 2.33 5.85
CA LEU A 199 1.67 1.57 4.68
C LEU A 199 1.14 0.13 4.64
N LYS A 200 0.69 -0.44 5.77
CA LYS A 200 0.28 -1.86 5.83
C LYS A 200 -1.04 -2.08 6.57
N GLY A 201 -1.58 -1.05 7.19
CA GLY A 201 -2.70 -1.16 8.12
C GLY A 201 -2.27 -1.62 9.52
N PRO A 202 -3.04 -1.26 10.55
CA PRO A 202 -2.77 -1.65 11.93
C PRO A 202 -2.92 -3.15 12.15
N GLU A 203 -2.27 -3.66 13.18
CA GLU A 203 -2.40 -5.05 13.64
C GLU A 203 -2.93 -5.08 15.06
N ILE A 204 -3.76 -6.08 15.36
CA ILE A 204 -4.28 -6.37 16.70
C ILE A 204 -3.66 -7.66 17.20
N SER A 205 -3.07 -7.64 18.40
CA SER A 205 -2.49 -8.85 19.01
C SER A 205 -3.59 -9.81 19.43
N LEU A 206 -3.60 -11.00 18.87
CA LEU A 206 -4.48 -12.09 19.26
C LEU A 206 -3.99 -12.74 20.57
N VAL A 207 -2.67 -12.89 20.71
CA VAL A 207 -2.04 -13.52 21.86
C VAL A 207 -2.33 -12.74 23.14
N ASP A 208 -2.23 -11.40 23.13
CA ASP A 208 -2.55 -10.57 24.30
C ASP A 208 -4.04 -10.64 24.71
N ARG A 209 -4.88 -11.18 23.82
CA ARG A 209 -6.31 -11.43 24.06
C ARG A 209 -6.63 -12.89 24.36
N GLY A 210 -5.60 -13.65 24.72
CA GLY A 210 -5.74 -15.06 25.10
C GLY A 210 -6.07 -16.00 23.94
N GLN A 211 -5.85 -15.55 22.68
CA GLN A 211 -6.04 -16.42 21.52
C GLN A 211 -4.72 -17.09 21.13
N PRO A 212 -4.72 -18.35 20.68
CA PRO A 212 -3.52 -18.99 20.19
C PRO A 212 -2.98 -18.34 18.92
N GLU A 213 -1.69 -18.53 18.65
CA GLU A 213 -1.14 -18.21 17.33
C GLU A 213 -1.83 -19.02 16.23
N TYR A 214 -1.97 -18.42 15.06
CA TYR A 214 -2.39 -19.14 13.85
C TYR A 214 -1.22 -19.28 12.87
N HIS A 215 -1.29 -20.25 11.98
CA HIS A 215 -0.37 -20.39 10.87
C HIS A 215 -1.01 -19.81 9.59
N ASP A 216 -0.26 -18.95 8.92
CA ASP A 216 -0.66 -18.45 7.63
C ASP A 216 -0.55 -19.54 6.55
N LYS A 217 -0.97 -19.23 5.31
CA LYS A 217 -0.93 -20.19 4.17
C LYS A 217 0.45 -20.76 3.86
N ASP A 218 1.51 -20.07 4.29
CA ASP A 218 2.91 -20.46 4.08
C ASP A 218 3.48 -21.20 5.32
N GLY A 219 2.62 -21.49 6.32
CA GLY A 219 2.94 -22.22 7.55
C GLY A 219 3.67 -21.39 8.60
N HIS A 220 3.72 -20.05 8.45
CA HIS A 220 4.37 -19.20 9.45
C HIS A 220 3.43 -18.88 10.62
N PRO A 221 3.89 -19.02 11.88
CA PRO A 221 3.09 -18.65 13.04
C PRO A 221 2.88 -17.13 13.11
N ARG A 222 1.68 -16.73 13.50
CA ARG A 222 1.22 -15.34 13.62
C ARG A 222 0.48 -15.15 14.93
N GLY A 223 0.93 -14.22 15.74
CA GLY A 223 0.28 -13.84 17.00
C GLY A 223 -0.62 -12.61 16.86
N SER A 224 -0.68 -11.97 15.68
CA SER A 224 -1.47 -10.78 15.43
C SER A 224 -2.22 -10.89 14.11
N ALA A 225 -3.38 -10.26 14.03
CA ALA A 225 -4.18 -10.14 12.82
C ALA A 225 -4.21 -8.68 12.33
N ARG A 226 -4.36 -8.48 11.02
CA ARG A 226 -4.66 -7.17 10.46
C ARG A 226 -6.00 -6.67 10.95
N VAL A 227 -6.12 -5.37 11.14
CA VAL A 227 -7.37 -4.72 11.50
C VAL A 227 -8.17 -4.38 10.24
N GLN A 228 -9.45 -4.71 10.23
CA GLN A 228 -10.41 -4.22 9.24
C GLN A 228 -10.78 -2.77 9.58
N TRP A 229 -9.84 -1.86 9.46
CA TRP A 229 -9.99 -0.44 9.83
C TRP A 229 -11.14 0.26 9.07
N TRP A 230 -11.53 -0.26 7.91
CA TRP A 230 -12.65 0.22 7.11
C TRP A 230 -14.02 -0.20 7.64
N ASN A 231 -14.10 -1.14 8.61
CA ASN A 231 -15.33 -1.62 9.20
C ASN A 231 -15.81 -0.71 10.35
N GLY A 232 -16.44 0.40 10.01
CA GLY A 232 -16.95 1.37 11.00
C GLY A 232 -18.00 0.82 11.97
N GLU A 233 -18.55 -0.36 11.72
CA GLU A 233 -19.53 -1.04 12.56
C GLU A 233 -18.89 -2.05 13.52
N ALA A 234 -17.58 -2.32 13.45
CA ALA A 234 -16.90 -3.27 14.31
C ALA A 234 -17.05 -2.92 15.79
N ARG A 235 -17.36 -3.93 16.61
CA ARG A 235 -17.50 -3.82 18.07
C ARG A 235 -16.74 -4.89 18.82
N THR A 236 -16.38 -5.98 18.16
CA THR A 236 -15.73 -7.13 18.76
C THR A 236 -14.44 -7.50 18.03
N LEU A 237 -13.60 -8.29 18.69
CA LEU A 237 -12.37 -8.84 18.10
C LEU A 237 -12.67 -9.59 16.78
N ARG A 238 -13.78 -10.33 16.74
CA ARG A 238 -14.21 -11.05 15.54
C ARG A 238 -14.53 -10.12 14.38
N ASP A 239 -15.14 -8.96 14.67
CA ASP A 239 -15.53 -8.00 13.63
C ASP A 239 -14.33 -7.25 13.06
N ILE A 240 -13.31 -7.00 13.88
CA ILE A 240 -12.20 -6.12 13.50
C ILE A 240 -11.00 -6.88 12.93
N ALA A 241 -10.79 -8.15 13.31
CA ALA A 241 -9.66 -8.93 12.84
C ALA A 241 -9.89 -9.46 11.42
N GLU A 242 -8.95 -9.18 10.51
CA GLU A 242 -8.97 -9.68 9.13
C GLU A 242 -8.54 -11.15 9.12
N MET A 243 -9.51 -12.03 9.33
CA MET A 243 -9.31 -13.50 9.38
C MET A 243 -10.01 -14.23 8.23
N GLY A 244 -10.23 -13.54 7.09
CA GLY A 244 -10.87 -14.12 5.90
C GLY A 244 -10.02 -15.12 5.11
N GLY A 245 -8.78 -15.38 5.52
CA GLY A 245 -7.87 -16.33 4.88
C GLY A 245 -8.06 -17.78 5.34
N LYS A 246 -7.31 -18.69 4.70
CA LYS A 246 -7.19 -20.08 5.18
C LYS A 246 -6.08 -20.13 6.22
N PHE A 247 -6.46 -20.11 7.48
CA PHE A 247 -5.55 -20.20 8.62
C PHE A 247 -5.73 -21.52 9.35
N THR A 248 -4.64 -22.01 9.94
CA THR A 248 -4.64 -23.27 10.69
C THR A 248 -4.06 -23.07 12.08
N THR A 249 -4.35 -24.00 12.96
CA THR A 249 -3.67 -24.14 14.26
C THR A 249 -2.26 -24.73 14.06
N ALA A 250 -1.46 -24.79 15.11
CA ALA A 250 -0.16 -25.48 15.11
C ALA A 250 -0.26 -26.98 14.75
N THR A 251 -1.42 -27.59 14.92
CA THR A 251 -1.69 -28.99 14.56
C THR A 251 -2.23 -29.18 13.15
N GLY A 252 -2.38 -28.08 12.38
CA GLY A 252 -2.87 -28.09 10.99
C GLY A 252 -4.40 -28.09 10.85
N GLU A 253 -5.15 -28.09 11.96
CA GLU A 253 -6.60 -27.96 11.95
C GLU A 253 -7.02 -26.53 11.57
N PRO A 254 -8.20 -26.33 10.98
CA PRO A 254 -8.72 -24.98 10.71
C PRO A 254 -8.72 -24.12 11.97
N TYR A 255 -8.23 -22.89 11.84
CA TYR A 255 -8.24 -21.96 12.97
C TYR A 255 -9.67 -21.64 13.37
N PRO A 256 -10.03 -21.74 14.67
CA PRO A 256 -11.41 -21.51 15.10
C PRO A 256 -11.83 -20.05 14.93
N PRO A 257 -13.13 -19.77 14.79
CA PRO A 257 -13.63 -18.41 14.79
C PRO A 257 -13.22 -17.66 16.06
N LEU A 258 -12.77 -16.41 15.91
CA LEU A 258 -12.43 -15.57 17.05
C LEU A 258 -13.66 -15.33 17.96
N PRO A 259 -13.45 -15.16 19.26
CA PRO A 259 -14.54 -14.82 20.19
C PRO A 259 -15.06 -13.40 19.96
N GLU A 260 -16.28 -13.14 20.44
CA GLU A 260 -16.93 -11.81 20.44
C GLU A 260 -16.47 -11.01 21.67
N LEU A 261 -15.15 -10.78 21.80
CA LEU A 261 -14.58 -9.92 22.82
C LEU A 261 -14.76 -8.46 22.43
N GLU A 262 -15.25 -7.64 23.34
CA GLU A 262 -15.40 -6.20 23.10
C GLU A 262 -14.05 -5.53 22.80
N LEU A 263 -14.07 -4.55 21.91
CA LEU A 263 -12.90 -3.76 21.56
C LEU A 263 -12.60 -2.73 22.65
N SER A 264 -11.32 -2.55 22.96
CA SER A 264 -10.87 -1.42 23.76
C SER A 264 -10.97 -0.09 22.97
N ASP A 265 -10.92 1.05 23.66
CA ASP A 265 -10.86 2.36 23.02
C ASP A 265 -9.66 2.48 22.09
N GLY A 266 -8.52 1.88 22.46
CA GLY A 266 -7.32 1.83 21.63
C GLY A 266 -7.52 1.06 20.32
N ASP A 267 -8.26 -0.05 20.34
CA ASP A 267 -8.58 -0.82 19.14
C ASP A 267 -9.55 -0.05 18.24
N GLN A 268 -10.53 0.62 18.84
CA GLN A 268 -11.52 1.43 18.12
C GLN A 268 -10.90 2.65 17.46
N SER A 269 -9.78 3.18 17.97
CA SER A 269 -9.10 4.33 17.39
C SER A 269 -8.63 4.09 15.96
N TYR A 270 -8.40 2.84 15.57
CA TYR A 270 -8.03 2.48 14.20
C TYR A 270 -9.23 2.43 13.24
N VAL A 271 -10.45 2.39 13.73
CA VAL A 271 -11.64 2.26 12.90
C VAL A 271 -11.97 3.58 12.21
N TYR A 272 -12.09 3.54 10.88
CA TYR A 272 -12.45 4.72 10.10
C TYR A 272 -13.94 5.03 10.22
N THR A 273 -14.27 6.19 10.79
CA THR A 273 -15.65 6.65 11.02
C THR A 273 -16.02 7.94 10.28
N ALA A 274 -15.05 8.57 9.59
CA ALA A 274 -15.34 9.79 8.83
C ALA A 274 -16.12 9.48 7.54
N HIS A 275 -16.94 10.45 7.11
CA HIS A 275 -17.81 10.36 5.93
C HIS A 275 -17.14 10.97 4.68
N VAL A 276 -15.87 10.64 4.48
CA VAL A 276 -15.07 11.07 3.32
C VAL A 276 -14.55 9.83 2.61
N PRO A 277 -14.71 9.70 1.28
CA PRO A 277 -14.20 8.54 0.55
C PRO A 277 -12.71 8.30 0.75
N VAL A 278 -12.33 7.06 1.09
CA VAL A 278 -10.93 6.59 1.18
C VAL A 278 -10.72 5.44 0.21
N PHE A 279 -9.66 5.57 -0.60
CA PHE A 279 -9.22 4.52 -1.51
C PHE A 279 -7.91 3.92 -1.01
N TYR A 280 -7.81 2.58 -1.00
CA TYR A 280 -6.67 1.90 -0.40
C TYR A 280 -6.25 0.63 -1.14
N GLY A 281 -4.94 0.29 -1.05
CA GLY A 281 -4.33 -0.93 -1.58
C GLY A 281 -3.93 -1.93 -0.49
N HIS A 282 -2.94 -2.78 -0.76
CA HIS A 282 -2.22 -3.66 0.16
C HIS A 282 -2.95 -4.96 0.59
N TYR A 283 -4.27 -5.08 0.47
CA TYR A 283 -5.05 -6.15 1.12
C TYR A 283 -5.31 -7.40 0.27
N TRP A 284 -4.72 -7.50 -0.91
CA TRP A 284 -4.72 -8.72 -1.74
C TRP A 284 -6.10 -9.33 -1.99
N ARG A 285 -7.07 -8.50 -2.31
CA ARG A 285 -8.44 -8.93 -2.62
C ARG A 285 -8.47 -9.81 -3.88
N GLN A 286 -9.53 -10.59 -4.02
CA GLN A 286 -9.73 -11.48 -5.17
C GLN A 286 -11.18 -11.44 -5.66
N GLY A 287 -11.33 -11.64 -6.98
CA GLY A 287 -12.64 -11.66 -7.62
C GLY A 287 -13.27 -10.27 -7.76
N SER A 288 -14.58 -10.19 -7.71
CA SER A 288 -15.32 -8.93 -7.78
C SER A 288 -15.42 -8.26 -6.42
N PRO A 289 -15.43 -6.91 -6.35
CA PRO A 289 -15.54 -6.17 -5.10
C PRO A 289 -16.78 -6.53 -4.28
N LYS A 290 -16.58 -6.89 -3.00
CA LYS A 290 -17.65 -7.31 -2.08
C LYS A 290 -17.95 -6.21 -1.07
N HIS A 291 -19.24 -5.91 -0.88
CA HIS A 291 -19.69 -4.95 0.13
C HIS A 291 -19.25 -5.39 1.54
N ARG A 292 -18.89 -4.41 2.38
CA ARG A 292 -18.38 -4.56 3.76
C ARG A 292 -16.98 -5.18 3.87
N HIS A 293 -16.56 -5.97 2.90
CA HIS A 293 -15.24 -6.59 2.88
C HIS A 293 -14.23 -5.77 2.07
N ASP A 294 -14.59 -5.41 0.83
CA ASP A 294 -13.69 -4.69 -0.08
C ASP A 294 -14.07 -3.22 -0.23
N TRP A 295 -15.34 -2.90 0.02
CA TRP A 295 -15.83 -1.53 0.00
C TRP A 295 -16.98 -1.32 1.00
N THR A 296 -17.11 -0.08 1.48
CA THR A 296 -18.20 0.43 2.29
C THR A 296 -18.73 1.73 1.66
N ASN A 297 -19.64 2.42 2.31
CA ASN A 297 -20.10 3.72 1.81
C ASN A 297 -18.95 4.74 1.67
N TYR A 298 -17.87 4.59 2.43
CA TYR A 298 -16.79 5.58 2.49
C TYR A 298 -15.38 5.00 2.28
N THR A 299 -15.25 3.73 1.97
CA THR A 299 -13.95 3.11 1.74
C THR A 299 -14.00 2.17 0.54
N ALA A 300 -12.95 2.13 -0.28
CA ALA A 300 -12.85 1.24 -1.42
C ALA A 300 -11.43 0.70 -1.56
N CYS A 301 -11.28 -0.62 -1.45
CA CYS A 301 -10.06 -1.31 -1.80
C CYS A 301 -9.91 -1.35 -3.32
N VAL A 302 -8.72 -1.03 -3.82
CA VAL A 302 -8.37 -1.11 -5.24
C VAL A 302 -7.28 -2.13 -5.54
N ASP A 303 -6.76 -2.84 -4.53
CA ASP A 303 -5.82 -3.96 -4.71
C ASP A 303 -6.58 -5.28 -4.90
N PHE A 304 -6.60 -5.78 -6.12
CA PHE A 304 -7.19 -7.08 -6.50
C PHE A 304 -6.16 -8.07 -7.01
N SER A 305 -4.95 -8.04 -6.42
CA SER A 305 -3.91 -9.05 -6.60
C SER A 305 -3.47 -9.26 -8.06
N ALA A 306 -3.29 -8.19 -8.82
CA ALA A 306 -2.94 -8.23 -10.25
C ALA A 306 -1.82 -9.23 -10.57
N VAL A 307 -0.72 -9.19 -9.81
CA VAL A 307 0.46 -10.05 -10.01
C VAL A 307 0.24 -11.52 -9.65
N LYS A 308 -0.87 -11.87 -8.98
CA LYS A 308 -1.22 -13.26 -8.62
C LYS A 308 -2.40 -13.82 -9.43
N GLY A 309 -2.55 -13.37 -10.66
CA GLY A 309 -3.63 -13.79 -11.55
C GLY A 309 -4.96 -13.09 -11.30
N GLY A 310 -4.96 -12.06 -10.46
CA GLY A 310 -6.07 -11.12 -10.33
C GLY A 310 -6.06 -10.07 -11.45
N LYS A 311 -6.89 -9.06 -11.31
CA LYS A 311 -6.99 -7.96 -12.28
C LYS A 311 -6.50 -6.67 -11.67
N LEU A 312 -5.63 -5.94 -12.37
CA LEU A 312 -5.32 -4.58 -11.98
C LEU A 312 -6.60 -3.74 -12.02
N THR A 313 -6.89 -3.09 -10.91
CA THR A 313 -8.17 -2.45 -10.67
C THR A 313 -7.98 -0.98 -10.35
N ALA A 314 -8.86 -0.15 -10.89
CA ALA A 314 -8.99 1.24 -10.53
C ALA A 314 -10.40 1.55 -10.02
N TYR A 315 -10.52 2.63 -9.25
CA TYR A 315 -11.79 3.26 -8.94
C TYR A 315 -11.86 4.64 -9.60
N ARG A 316 -12.89 4.86 -10.41
CA ARG A 316 -13.13 6.15 -11.09
C ARG A 316 -13.96 7.07 -10.22
N TRP A 317 -13.32 8.04 -9.58
CA TRP A 317 -13.96 8.99 -8.67
C TRP A 317 -14.12 10.36 -9.34
N SER A 318 -15.30 10.97 -9.24
CA SER A 318 -15.65 12.27 -9.84
C SER A 318 -16.22 13.27 -8.84
N GLY A 319 -15.99 13.03 -7.53
CA GLY A 319 -16.44 13.93 -6.47
C GLY A 319 -17.62 13.39 -5.65
N GLU A 320 -18.01 12.15 -5.86
CA GLU A 320 -19.09 11.49 -5.12
C GLU A 320 -18.76 11.44 -3.63
N SER A 321 -19.76 11.67 -2.78
CA SER A 321 -19.63 11.60 -1.32
C SER A 321 -19.65 10.17 -0.78
N THR A 322 -20.08 9.21 -1.60
CA THR A 322 -20.16 7.78 -1.23
C THR A 322 -19.61 6.91 -2.35
N ILE A 323 -19.14 5.73 -1.98
CA ILE A 323 -18.63 4.73 -2.92
C ILE A 323 -19.80 4.06 -3.67
N ASP A 324 -19.71 4.01 -5.00
CA ASP A 324 -20.59 3.21 -5.88
C ASP A 324 -19.73 2.10 -6.54
N PRO A 325 -20.04 0.81 -6.33
CA PRO A 325 -19.26 -0.29 -6.90
C PRO A 325 -19.24 -0.32 -8.44
N LYS A 326 -20.14 0.41 -9.10
CA LYS A 326 -20.13 0.55 -10.57
C LYS A 326 -18.95 1.35 -11.10
N HIS A 327 -18.27 2.11 -10.26
CA HIS A 327 -17.10 2.89 -10.62
C HIS A 327 -15.78 2.11 -10.59
N TYR A 328 -15.81 0.84 -10.18
CA TYR A 328 -14.64 -0.03 -10.35
C TYR A 328 -14.42 -0.36 -11.83
N VAL A 329 -13.18 -0.22 -12.28
CA VAL A 329 -12.70 -0.54 -13.62
C VAL A 329 -11.52 -1.50 -13.50
N THR A 330 -11.54 -2.60 -14.25
CA THR A 330 -10.49 -3.62 -14.20
C THR A 330 -9.82 -3.79 -15.55
N ALA A 331 -8.52 -4.08 -15.55
CA ALA A 331 -7.83 -4.62 -16.72
C ALA A 331 -8.39 -6.02 -17.02
N GLU A 332 -8.80 -6.24 -18.27
CA GLU A 332 -9.28 -7.54 -18.77
C GLU A 332 -8.30 -8.13 -19.77
#